data_5e5521cf09a7d5a4f6238de607473363
#
_entry.id   5e5521cf09a7d5a4f6238de607473363
#
_cell.length_a   1.000
_cell.length_b   1.000
_cell.length_c   1.000
_cell.angle_alpha   90.00
_cell.angle_beta   90.00
_cell.angle_gamma   90.00
#
_symmetry.space_group_name_H-M   'P 1'
#
loop_
_entity.id
_entity.type
_entity.pdbx_description
1 polymer ?
#
loop_
_entity_poly.entity_id
_entity_poly.type
_entity_poly.pdbx_seq_one_letter_code
_entity_poly.pdbx_strand_id
1 'polypeptide(L)'
;MARRFFLALFLMTMLAAAVPDLAELNRMIARFAPAQIRVDTSGLAPGDREALAKILEAARVIDDLFVTQLWSGNAALRERLRKDTTPVGKARLHYFELNKGPWSDLDAHAAFLPGAPPKKPEGANFYPEDMTRAEFEAWVKKLPKDRQEQATGFFTVIRRNPDKTLRLVPYNIEYERELQRAATLLREAAARTPNASLKEFLTLRAKAFLSNDYYESDVAWMKMDSPIDVTIGPYETYNDELFGYKAAFEAYVTLRDDREAAKLKAFADHLQEIENNLPMDAKYRNPKLGALAPIRVVNEVLATGDGSHGVRTAAFNLPNDERIVKAMGSKRVMLKNVQQAKFEKNLEPIARRVLAAADQRDLSFDAFF
;
A
#
# COMPACT_ATOMS: atom_id res chain seq x y z
N MET A 1 53.63 -41.22 18.27
CA MET A 1 52.86 -40.82 17.08
C MET A 1 51.87 -39.73 17.52
N ALA A 2 52.20 -38.46 17.28
CA ALA A 2 51.39 -37.32 17.66
C ALA A 2 50.55 -36.86 16.45
N ARG A 3 49.24 -37.02 16.50
CA ARG A 3 48.30 -36.50 15.54
C ARG A 3 48.07 -35.01 15.80
N ARG A 4 48.57 -34.17 14.89
CA ARG A 4 48.25 -32.74 14.85
C ARG A 4 46.88 -32.54 14.21
N PHE A 5 45.88 -32.10 15.00
CA PHE A 5 44.63 -31.58 14.48
C PHE A 5 44.84 -30.14 14.00
N PHE A 6 44.73 -29.89 12.71
CA PHE A 6 44.62 -28.54 12.14
C PHE A 6 43.14 -28.12 12.26
N LEU A 7 42.89 -27.18 13.14
CA LEU A 7 41.59 -26.49 13.22
C LEU A 7 41.61 -25.38 12.18
N ALA A 8 40.96 -25.59 11.03
CA ALA A 8 40.73 -24.54 10.03
C ALA A 8 39.61 -23.65 10.51
N LEU A 9 39.99 -22.47 11.02
CA LEU A 9 39.04 -21.40 11.37
C LEU A 9 38.55 -20.75 10.07
N PHE A 10 37.35 -21.11 9.59
CA PHE A 10 36.69 -20.43 8.47
C PHE A 10 36.19 -19.06 8.98
N LEU A 11 37.00 -18.02 8.76
CA LEU A 11 36.52 -16.64 8.93
C LEU A 11 35.57 -16.34 7.77
N MET A 12 34.28 -16.47 8.02
CA MET A 12 33.23 -15.95 7.14
C MET A 12 33.24 -14.42 7.29
N THR A 13 34.06 -13.74 6.48
CA THR A 13 33.97 -12.31 6.30
C THR A 13 32.61 -12.03 5.65
N MET A 14 31.63 -11.59 6.43
CA MET A 14 30.45 -10.93 5.87
C MET A 14 30.97 -9.69 5.13
N LEU A 15 31.08 -9.76 3.79
CA LEU A 15 31.21 -8.57 2.97
C LEU A 15 29.95 -7.74 3.24
N ALA A 16 30.09 -6.67 4.01
CA ALA A 16 29.07 -5.64 4.05
C ALA A 16 28.88 -5.16 2.61
N ALA A 17 27.68 -5.27 2.08
CA ALA A 17 27.37 -4.78 0.74
C ALA A 17 27.83 -3.32 0.67
N ALA A 18 28.65 -2.99 -0.33
CA ALA A 18 29.17 -1.64 -0.49
C ALA A 18 27.99 -0.69 -0.68
N VAL A 19 27.97 0.40 0.08
CA VAL A 19 26.93 1.43 -0.07
C VAL A 19 27.01 1.99 -1.50
N PRO A 20 25.90 2.01 -2.27
CA PRO A 20 25.89 2.49 -3.65
C PRO A 20 26.45 3.92 -3.78
N ASP A 21 27.29 4.13 -4.78
CA ASP A 21 27.72 5.46 -5.18
C ASP A 21 26.64 6.20 -5.99
N LEU A 22 26.93 7.44 -6.43
CA LEU A 22 25.96 8.24 -7.20
C LEU A 22 25.59 7.57 -8.53
N ALA A 23 26.53 6.92 -9.21
CA ALA A 23 26.27 6.30 -10.50
C ALA A 23 25.37 5.08 -10.34
N GLU A 24 25.62 4.26 -9.31
CA GLU A 24 24.77 3.12 -8.98
C GLU A 24 23.38 3.55 -8.53
N LEU A 25 23.26 4.55 -7.63
CA LEU A 25 21.96 5.09 -7.22
C LEU A 25 21.15 5.60 -8.41
N ASN A 26 21.78 6.28 -9.37
CA ASN A 26 21.07 6.73 -10.57
C ASN A 26 20.59 5.55 -11.43
N ARG A 27 21.36 4.45 -11.53
CA ARG A 27 20.91 3.22 -12.20
C ARG A 27 19.71 2.58 -11.47
N MET A 28 19.75 2.53 -10.13
CA MET A 28 18.66 2.01 -9.31
C MET A 28 17.40 2.86 -9.47
N ILE A 29 17.51 4.18 -9.43
CA ILE A 29 16.40 5.12 -9.65
C ILE A 29 15.82 4.98 -11.06
N ALA A 30 16.64 4.79 -12.08
CA ALA A 30 16.21 4.67 -13.48
C ALA A 30 15.34 3.43 -13.76
N ARG A 31 15.29 2.46 -12.85
CA ARG A 31 14.35 1.33 -12.93
C ARG A 31 12.90 1.75 -12.69
N PHE A 32 12.69 2.90 -12.05
CA PHE A 32 11.37 3.49 -11.84
C PHE A 32 11.13 4.55 -12.92
N ALA A 33 10.28 4.22 -13.91
CA ALA A 33 9.99 5.14 -15.00
C ALA A 33 9.17 6.33 -14.47
N PRO A 34 9.66 7.57 -14.57
CA PRO A 34 8.89 8.73 -14.16
C PRO A 34 7.69 8.91 -15.08
N ALA A 35 6.50 9.04 -14.49
CA ALA A 35 5.27 9.35 -15.18
C ALA A 35 4.59 10.56 -14.54
N GLN A 36 4.08 11.47 -15.36
CA GLN A 36 3.33 12.61 -14.89
C GLN A 36 1.84 12.26 -14.89
N ILE A 37 1.26 12.10 -13.71
CA ILE A 37 -0.16 11.85 -13.53
C ILE A 37 -0.86 13.19 -13.31
N ARG A 38 -1.90 13.46 -14.10
CA ARG A 38 -2.73 14.67 -13.99
C ARG A 38 -4.19 14.30 -13.93
N VAL A 39 -4.94 15.03 -13.13
CA VAL A 39 -6.40 14.89 -13.02
C VAL A 39 -7.02 16.27 -13.11
N ASP A 40 -8.07 16.39 -13.91
CA ASP A 40 -8.86 17.62 -13.99
C ASP A 40 -9.83 17.67 -12.80
N THR A 41 -9.69 18.70 -11.98
CA THR A 41 -10.54 18.95 -10.81
C THR A 41 -11.54 20.07 -11.06
N SER A 42 -11.60 20.65 -12.27
CA SER A 42 -12.46 21.80 -12.60
C SER A 42 -13.96 21.49 -12.44
N GLY A 43 -14.34 20.24 -12.70
CA GLY A 43 -15.72 19.75 -12.55
C GLY A 43 -16.20 19.57 -11.11
N LEU A 44 -15.32 19.64 -10.10
CA LEU A 44 -15.72 19.52 -8.70
C LEU A 44 -16.43 20.79 -8.21
N ALA A 45 -17.45 20.60 -7.36
CA ALA A 45 -18.08 21.71 -6.62
C ALA A 45 -17.03 22.45 -5.76
N PRO A 46 -17.21 23.75 -5.47
CA PRO A 46 -16.26 24.50 -4.64
C PRO A 46 -15.96 23.82 -3.30
N GLY A 47 -16.99 23.36 -2.57
CA GLY A 47 -16.83 22.66 -1.29
C GLY A 47 -16.11 21.30 -1.43
N ASP A 48 -16.29 20.59 -2.54
CA ASP A 48 -15.54 19.35 -2.81
C ASP A 48 -14.06 19.62 -3.10
N ARG A 49 -13.71 20.71 -3.78
CA ARG A 49 -12.31 21.12 -3.95
C ARG A 49 -11.62 21.46 -2.63
N GLU A 50 -12.35 22.15 -1.73
CA GLU A 50 -11.85 22.43 -0.37
C GLU A 50 -11.70 21.15 0.45
N ALA A 51 -12.67 20.23 0.36
CA ALA A 51 -12.60 18.92 1.01
C ALA A 51 -11.44 18.10 0.47
N LEU A 52 -11.23 18.06 -0.86
CA LEU A 52 -10.10 17.38 -1.51
C LEU A 52 -8.77 17.88 -0.96
N ALA A 53 -8.58 19.19 -0.79
CA ALA A 53 -7.35 19.74 -0.21
C ALA A 53 -7.08 19.18 1.20
N LYS A 54 -8.11 19.08 2.05
CA LYS A 54 -7.98 18.52 3.40
C LYS A 54 -7.74 17.00 3.41
N ILE A 55 -8.34 16.28 2.48
CA ILE A 55 -8.10 14.85 2.29
C ILE A 55 -6.64 14.62 1.87
N LEU A 56 -6.10 15.43 0.96
CA LEU A 56 -4.69 15.35 0.56
C LEU A 56 -3.73 15.64 1.71
N GLU A 57 -4.08 16.57 2.61
CA GLU A 57 -3.30 16.82 3.84
C GLU A 57 -3.34 15.56 4.76
N ALA A 58 -4.52 14.95 4.95
CA ALA A 58 -4.66 13.71 5.74
C ALA A 58 -3.86 12.55 5.14
N ALA A 59 -3.90 12.37 3.82
CA ALA A 59 -3.12 11.34 3.11
C ALA A 59 -1.61 11.50 3.33
N ARG A 60 -1.09 12.73 3.40
CA ARG A 60 0.34 12.97 3.72
C ARG A 60 0.70 12.59 5.15
N VAL A 61 -0.22 12.76 6.11
CA VAL A 61 -0.01 12.26 7.48
C VAL A 61 0.09 10.74 7.50
N ILE A 62 -0.73 10.05 6.70
CA ILE A 62 -0.68 8.60 6.53
C ILE A 62 0.66 8.16 5.89
N ASP A 63 1.20 8.95 4.96
CA ASP A 63 2.53 8.68 4.38
C ASP A 63 3.64 8.67 5.44
N ASP A 64 3.66 9.68 6.30
CA ASP A 64 4.63 9.77 7.39
C ASP A 64 4.47 8.63 8.42
N LEU A 65 3.22 8.23 8.70
CA LEU A 65 2.93 7.09 9.58
C LEU A 65 3.47 5.78 8.98
N PHE A 66 3.21 5.53 7.69
CA PHE A 66 3.68 4.33 7.00
C PHE A 66 5.21 4.20 7.02
N VAL A 67 5.93 5.29 6.79
CA VAL A 67 7.41 5.31 6.90
C VAL A 67 7.87 4.78 8.27
N THR A 68 7.14 5.11 9.34
CA THR A 68 7.40 4.59 10.69
C THR A 68 7.00 3.11 10.85
N GLN A 69 5.94 2.67 10.16
CA GLN A 69 5.53 1.25 10.17
C GLN A 69 6.57 0.33 9.52
N LEU A 70 7.31 0.79 8.52
CA LEU A 70 8.36 0.00 7.88
C LEU A 70 9.56 -0.24 8.81
N TRP A 71 9.99 0.80 9.54
CA TRP A 71 11.10 0.69 10.49
C TRP A 71 11.16 1.89 11.42
N SER A 72 11.46 1.64 12.69
CA SER A 72 11.55 2.66 13.74
C SER A 72 12.60 3.76 13.45
N GLY A 73 13.69 3.41 12.76
CA GLY A 73 14.77 4.34 12.39
C GLY A 73 14.48 5.22 11.16
N ASN A 74 13.43 4.93 10.38
CA ASN A 74 13.16 5.59 9.10
C ASN A 74 12.94 7.11 9.23
N ALA A 75 12.17 7.57 10.21
CA ALA A 75 11.90 8.99 10.38
C ALA A 75 13.21 9.79 10.62
N ALA A 76 14.07 9.31 11.51
CA ALA A 76 15.36 9.94 11.78
C ALA A 76 16.32 9.86 10.58
N LEU A 77 16.32 8.75 9.85
CA LEU A 77 17.11 8.59 8.63
C LEU A 77 16.67 9.57 7.54
N ARG A 78 15.36 9.67 7.28
CA ARG A 78 14.76 10.62 6.33
C ARG A 78 15.15 12.06 6.61
N GLU A 79 15.11 12.48 7.89
CA GLU A 79 15.53 13.82 8.30
C GLU A 79 17.03 14.07 8.09
N ARG A 80 17.90 13.07 8.28
CA ARG A 80 19.33 13.19 7.94
C ARG A 80 19.52 13.33 6.44
N LEU A 81 18.81 12.53 5.62
CA LEU A 81 18.89 12.60 4.16
C LEU A 81 18.42 13.96 3.61
N ARG A 82 17.38 14.55 4.19
CA ARG A 82 16.87 15.88 3.81
C ARG A 82 17.91 17.00 4.02
N LYS A 83 18.82 16.83 4.97
CA LYS A 83 19.90 17.80 5.25
C LYS A 83 21.12 17.65 4.35
N ASP A 84 21.25 16.49 3.65
CA ASP A 84 22.36 16.26 2.75
C ASP A 84 22.04 16.82 1.35
N THR A 85 22.56 18.01 1.05
CA THR A 85 22.32 18.71 -0.22
C THR A 85 23.28 18.31 -1.34
N THR A 86 24.23 17.40 -1.07
CA THR A 86 25.16 16.89 -2.10
C THR A 86 24.44 16.11 -3.20
N PRO A 87 25.02 15.96 -4.40
CA PRO A 87 24.39 15.14 -5.45
C PRO A 87 24.05 13.72 -4.99
N VAL A 88 24.96 13.06 -4.25
CA VAL A 88 24.72 11.71 -3.73
C VAL A 88 23.64 11.72 -2.62
N GLY A 89 23.60 12.74 -1.77
CA GLY A 89 22.58 12.92 -0.73
C GLY A 89 21.18 13.06 -1.35
N LYS A 90 21.06 13.88 -2.39
CA LYS A 90 19.80 14.05 -3.15
C LYS A 90 19.35 12.74 -3.81
N ALA A 91 20.27 11.98 -4.42
CA ALA A 91 19.94 10.68 -5.01
C ALA A 91 19.51 9.66 -3.95
N ARG A 92 20.18 9.63 -2.78
CA ARG A 92 19.80 8.81 -1.63
C ARG A 92 18.41 9.13 -1.11
N LEU A 93 18.11 10.42 -0.92
CA LEU A 93 16.79 10.87 -0.50
C LEU A 93 15.72 10.48 -1.53
N HIS A 94 15.98 10.72 -2.81
CA HIS A 94 15.04 10.37 -3.88
C HIS A 94 14.75 8.87 -3.88
N TYR A 95 15.78 8.01 -3.80
CA TYR A 95 15.56 6.57 -3.78
C TYR A 95 14.90 6.09 -2.49
N PHE A 96 15.19 6.74 -1.35
CA PHE A 96 14.47 6.51 -0.10
C PHE A 96 12.97 6.86 -0.22
N GLU A 97 12.63 8.01 -0.81
CA GLU A 97 11.21 8.42 -0.97
C GLU A 97 10.44 7.49 -1.93
N LEU A 98 11.11 6.92 -2.95
CA LEU A 98 10.51 5.91 -3.82
C LEU A 98 10.18 4.61 -3.06
N ASN A 99 11.08 4.17 -2.18
CA ASN A 99 10.94 2.92 -1.44
C ASN A 99 10.41 3.11 -0.02
N LYS A 100 10.11 4.33 0.44
CA LYS A 100 9.68 4.68 1.81
C LYS A 100 10.62 4.19 2.92
N GLY A 101 11.84 3.78 2.56
CA GLY A 101 12.82 3.20 3.45
C GLY A 101 14.17 2.98 2.77
N PRO A 102 15.15 2.44 3.50
CA PRO A 102 16.50 2.18 2.97
C PRO A 102 16.64 0.86 2.22
N TRP A 103 15.56 0.20 1.86
CA TRP A 103 15.50 -1.08 1.14
C TRP A 103 14.62 -0.96 -0.09
N SER A 104 14.86 -1.81 -1.08
CA SER A 104 14.02 -1.90 -2.28
C SER A 104 13.62 -3.35 -2.53
N ASP A 105 12.36 -3.58 -2.86
CA ASP A 105 11.84 -4.89 -3.29
C ASP A 105 12.56 -5.39 -4.54
N LEU A 106 13.04 -4.47 -5.39
CA LEU A 106 13.79 -4.81 -6.60
C LEU A 106 15.21 -5.36 -6.31
N ASP A 107 15.68 -5.24 -5.07
CA ASP A 107 17.02 -5.65 -4.62
C ASP A 107 16.95 -6.66 -3.47
N ALA A 108 15.89 -7.47 -3.42
CA ALA A 108 15.64 -8.47 -2.38
C ALA A 108 15.77 -7.88 -0.95
N HIS A 109 15.32 -6.66 -0.77
CA HIS A 109 15.34 -5.91 0.50
C HIS A 109 16.75 -5.66 1.08
N ALA A 110 17.81 -5.69 0.24
CA ALA A 110 19.13 -5.27 0.68
C ALA A 110 19.19 -3.77 0.96
N ALA A 111 19.85 -3.37 2.05
CA ALA A 111 19.98 -1.96 2.41
C ALA A 111 20.92 -1.23 1.44
N PHE A 112 20.44 -0.10 0.92
CA PHE A 112 21.25 0.80 0.06
C PHE A 112 21.76 2.04 0.82
N LEU A 113 21.43 2.18 2.11
CA LEU A 113 21.88 3.28 2.94
C LEU A 113 22.61 2.78 4.20
N PRO A 114 23.67 3.49 4.64
CA PRO A 114 24.37 3.16 5.88
C PRO A 114 23.50 3.48 7.09
N GLY A 115 23.67 2.68 8.16
CA GLY A 115 22.97 2.86 9.43
C GLY A 115 21.56 2.29 9.48
N ALA A 116 21.14 1.56 8.45
CA ALA A 116 19.96 0.71 8.46
C ALA A 116 20.35 -0.75 8.69
N PRO A 117 19.43 -1.62 9.16
CA PRO A 117 19.62 -3.06 9.12
C PRO A 117 20.01 -3.53 7.71
N PRO A 118 20.92 -4.51 7.57
CA PRO A 118 21.40 -4.98 6.25
C PRO A 118 20.28 -5.46 5.32
N LYS A 119 19.17 -5.93 5.89
CA LYS A 119 17.96 -6.36 5.21
C LYS A 119 16.74 -5.78 5.94
N LYS A 120 15.66 -5.53 5.23
CA LYS A 120 14.38 -5.12 5.82
C LYS A 120 13.96 -6.15 6.87
N PRO A 121 13.58 -5.74 8.10
CA PRO A 121 13.04 -6.65 9.09
C PRO A 121 11.77 -7.33 8.58
N GLU A 122 11.67 -8.66 8.65
CA GLU A 122 10.52 -9.43 8.16
C GLU A 122 9.19 -9.00 8.82
N GLY A 123 9.22 -8.63 10.10
CA GLY A 123 8.06 -8.09 10.81
C GLY A 123 7.88 -6.58 10.67
N ALA A 124 8.64 -5.92 9.81
CA ALA A 124 8.71 -4.46 9.75
C ALA A 124 8.80 -3.83 11.15
N ASN A 125 8.12 -2.72 11.42
CA ASN A 125 8.01 -2.17 12.78
C ASN A 125 6.67 -2.55 13.46
N PHE A 126 6.07 -3.66 13.06
CA PHE A 126 4.88 -4.19 13.73
C PHE A 126 5.24 -5.04 14.95
N TYR A 127 6.47 -5.53 15.02
CA TYR A 127 6.99 -6.38 16.09
C TYR A 127 8.34 -5.86 16.60
N PRO A 128 8.78 -6.27 17.81
CA PRO A 128 10.15 -6.05 18.24
C PRO A 128 11.15 -6.66 17.26
N GLU A 129 12.21 -5.95 16.92
CA GLU A 129 13.23 -6.40 15.94
C GLU A 129 13.93 -7.70 16.36
N ASP A 130 14.01 -7.97 17.67
CA ASP A 130 14.62 -9.17 18.26
C ASP A 130 13.63 -10.33 18.48
N MET A 131 12.33 -10.15 18.12
CA MET A 131 11.31 -11.17 18.33
C MET A 131 11.42 -12.29 17.30
N THR A 132 11.37 -13.53 17.78
CA THR A 132 11.29 -14.70 16.90
C THR A 132 9.84 -15.14 16.68
N ARG A 133 9.58 -15.83 15.57
CA ARG A 133 8.29 -16.46 15.27
C ARG A 133 7.86 -17.40 16.41
N ALA A 134 8.78 -18.26 16.89
CA ALA A 134 8.50 -19.20 17.97
C ALA A 134 8.14 -18.51 19.28
N GLU A 135 8.80 -17.39 19.61
CA GLU A 135 8.47 -16.59 20.80
C GLU A 135 7.04 -16.05 20.71
N PHE A 136 6.69 -15.45 19.58
CA PHE A 136 5.34 -14.90 19.35
C PHE A 136 4.26 -15.97 19.46
N GLU A 137 4.43 -17.10 18.78
CA GLU A 137 3.47 -18.21 18.80
C GLU A 137 3.29 -18.79 20.21
N ALA A 138 4.38 -18.95 20.96
CA ALA A 138 4.33 -19.43 22.35
C ALA A 138 3.66 -18.40 23.28
N TRP A 139 3.83 -17.12 23.03
CA TRP A 139 3.18 -16.06 23.79
C TRP A 139 1.69 -15.99 23.47
N VAL A 140 1.29 -16.00 22.19
CA VAL A 140 -0.12 -15.99 21.77
C VAL A 140 -0.90 -17.14 22.37
N LYS A 141 -0.35 -18.36 22.37
CA LYS A 141 -0.99 -19.55 22.96
C LYS A 141 -1.34 -19.41 24.45
N LYS A 142 -0.66 -18.52 25.17
CA LYS A 142 -0.90 -18.27 26.61
C LYS A 142 -1.93 -17.17 26.85
N LEU A 143 -2.32 -16.42 25.84
CA LEU A 143 -3.30 -15.34 25.97
C LEU A 143 -4.74 -15.88 26.06
N PRO A 144 -5.68 -15.17 26.70
CA PRO A 144 -7.10 -15.38 26.54
C PRO A 144 -7.51 -15.28 25.06
N LYS A 145 -8.60 -15.95 24.67
CA LYS A 145 -9.02 -16.09 23.26
C LYS A 145 -9.20 -14.73 22.56
N ASP A 146 -9.87 -13.79 23.20
CA ASP A 146 -10.07 -12.43 22.70
C ASP A 146 -8.74 -11.68 22.46
N ARG A 147 -7.75 -11.93 23.31
CA ARG A 147 -6.40 -11.36 23.17
C ARG A 147 -5.58 -12.07 22.08
N GLN A 148 -5.81 -13.38 21.87
CA GLN A 148 -5.22 -14.10 20.73
C GLN A 148 -5.70 -13.50 19.39
N GLU A 149 -7.02 -13.27 19.27
CA GLU A 149 -7.62 -12.64 18.10
C GLU A 149 -7.06 -11.22 17.84
N GLN A 150 -6.87 -10.43 18.90
CA GLN A 150 -6.23 -9.12 18.79
C GLN A 150 -4.74 -9.24 18.42
N ALA A 151 -4.00 -10.22 18.96
CA ALA A 151 -2.58 -10.41 18.69
C ALA A 151 -2.31 -10.80 17.23
N THR A 152 -3.21 -11.58 16.61
CA THR A 152 -3.15 -12.01 15.22
C THR A 152 -3.99 -11.13 14.27
N GLY A 153 -4.66 -10.11 14.80
CA GLY A 153 -5.49 -9.19 14.03
C GLY A 153 -4.71 -8.05 13.37
N PHE A 154 -5.38 -7.33 12.49
CA PHE A 154 -4.81 -6.33 11.59
C PHE A 154 -4.30 -5.06 12.28
N PHE A 155 -4.96 -4.62 13.38
CA PHE A 155 -4.85 -3.24 13.88
C PHE A 155 -4.15 -3.15 15.23
N THR A 156 -3.13 -3.98 15.44
CA THR A 156 -2.30 -3.99 16.65
C THR A 156 -0.83 -4.19 16.31
N VAL A 157 0.06 -3.56 17.07
CA VAL A 157 1.48 -3.90 17.06
C VAL A 157 1.84 -4.70 18.32
N ILE A 158 2.93 -5.44 18.22
CA ILE A 158 3.54 -6.11 19.36
C ILE A 158 4.74 -5.30 19.82
N ARG A 159 4.86 -5.08 21.12
CA ARG A 159 5.96 -4.33 21.74
C ARG A 159 6.54 -5.10 22.90
N ARG A 160 7.79 -4.78 23.28
CA ARG A 160 8.42 -5.30 24.49
C ARG A 160 8.21 -4.37 25.68
N ASN A 161 7.87 -4.97 26.81
CA ASN A 161 7.92 -4.30 28.11
C ASN A 161 9.39 -4.18 28.59
N PRO A 162 9.68 -3.32 29.61
CA PRO A 162 11.01 -3.24 30.20
C PRO A 162 11.53 -4.58 30.77
N ASP A 163 10.64 -5.47 31.24
CA ASP A 163 10.94 -6.82 31.70
C ASP A 163 11.10 -7.84 30.57
N LYS A 164 11.15 -7.37 29.32
CA LYS A 164 11.26 -8.14 28.08
C LYS A 164 10.04 -8.98 27.68
N THR A 165 8.95 -8.97 28.45
CA THR A 165 7.71 -9.63 28.05
C THR A 165 7.06 -8.92 26.86
N LEU A 166 6.26 -9.66 26.05
CA LEU A 166 5.52 -9.09 24.94
C LEU A 166 4.20 -8.47 25.42
N ARG A 167 3.80 -7.39 24.78
CA ARG A 167 2.50 -6.73 24.96
C ARG A 167 1.88 -6.32 23.65
N LEU A 168 0.57 -6.30 23.63
CA LEU A 168 -0.28 -5.82 22.55
C LEU A 168 -0.51 -4.31 22.67
N VAL A 169 -0.37 -3.57 21.58
CA VAL A 169 -0.71 -2.14 21.52
C VAL A 169 -1.62 -1.90 20.31
N PRO A 170 -2.86 -1.42 20.49
CA PRO A 170 -3.73 -1.03 19.39
C PRO A 170 -3.13 0.14 18.58
N TYR A 171 -3.44 0.21 17.28
CA TYR A 171 -2.91 1.25 16.38
C TYR A 171 -3.30 2.66 16.82
N ASN A 172 -4.50 2.88 17.33
CA ASN A 172 -4.94 4.18 17.82
C ASN A 172 -4.15 4.69 19.04
N ILE A 173 -3.45 3.79 19.75
CA ILE A 173 -2.53 4.14 20.85
C ILE A 173 -1.11 4.28 20.32
N GLU A 174 -0.65 3.34 19.52
CA GLU A 174 0.71 3.36 18.97
C GLU A 174 0.97 4.58 18.07
N TYR A 175 -0.02 4.93 17.24
CA TYR A 175 0.06 6.01 16.26
C TYR A 175 -0.88 7.19 16.61
N GLU A 176 -1.11 7.41 17.91
CA GLU A 176 -2.12 8.35 18.42
C GLU A 176 -1.98 9.74 17.78
N ARG A 177 -0.78 10.28 17.75
CA ARG A 177 -0.50 11.64 17.26
C ARG A 177 -0.88 11.80 15.78
N GLU A 178 -0.44 10.88 14.94
CA GLU A 178 -0.70 10.89 13.50
C GLU A 178 -2.18 10.66 13.23
N LEU A 179 -2.81 9.70 13.90
CA LEU A 179 -4.22 9.37 13.72
C LEU A 179 -5.16 10.47 14.21
N GLN A 180 -4.85 11.15 15.31
CA GLN A 180 -5.59 12.34 15.77
C GLN A 180 -5.53 13.48 14.74
N ARG A 181 -4.33 13.73 14.17
CA ARG A 181 -4.15 14.75 13.14
C ARG A 181 -4.92 14.39 11.87
N ALA A 182 -4.80 13.16 11.38
CA ALA A 182 -5.55 12.69 10.21
C ALA A 182 -7.06 12.76 10.44
N ALA A 183 -7.56 12.32 11.61
CA ALA A 183 -8.96 12.40 11.99
C ALA A 183 -9.48 13.84 12.00
N THR A 184 -8.71 14.80 12.48
CA THR A 184 -9.06 16.23 12.45
C THR A 184 -9.23 16.73 11.01
N LEU A 185 -8.25 16.42 10.14
CA LEU A 185 -8.30 16.81 8.73
C LEU A 185 -9.48 16.19 7.98
N LEU A 186 -9.79 14.91 8.25
CA LEU A 186 -10.98 14.25 7.66
C LEU A 186 -12.29 14.90 8.13
N ARG A 187 -12.41 15.31 9.40
CA ARG A 187 -13.59 16.06 9.89
C ARG A 187 -13.69 17.43 9.24
N GLU A 188 -12.57 18.13 9.04
CA GLU A 188 -12.54 19.39 8.31
C GLU A 188 -12.98 19.21 6.85
N ALA A 189 -12.56 18.12 6.18
CA ALA A 189 -13.01 17.79 4.84
C ALA A 189 -14.52 17.48 4.81
N ALA A 190 -15.01 16.69 5.78
CA ALA A 190 -16.43 16.34 5.93
C ALA A 190 -17.31 17.58 6.12
N ALA A 191 -16.81 18.62 6.78
CA ALA A 191 -17.54 19.87 6.97
C ALA A 191 -17.64 20.73 5.69
N ARG A 192 -16.77 20.50 4.69
CA ARG A 192 -16.70 21.29 3.44
C ARG A 192 -17.46 20.67 2.28
N THR A 193 -17.44 19.33 2.18
CA THR A 193 -18.11 18.64 1.07
C THR A 193 -19.61 18.75 1.15
N PRO A 194 -20.31 19.12 0.06
CA PRO A 194 -21.76 19.03 -0.02
C PRO A 194 -22.27 17.59 -0.23
N ASN A 195 -21.39 16.64 -0.61
CA ASN A 195 -21.77 15.27 -0.87
C ASN A 195 -21.99 14.49 0.44
N ALA A 196 -23.23 14.04 0.66
CA ALA A 196 -23.66 13.41 1.90
C ALA A 196 -22.89 12.09 2.18
N SER A 197 -22.69 11.26 1.15
CA SER A 197 -22.03 9.95 1.32
C SER A 197 -20.54 10.09 1.59
N LEU A 198 -19.86 11.04 0.95
CA LEU A 198 -18.45 11.37 1.25
C LEU A 198 -18.33 11.94 2.68
N LYS A 199 -19.22 12.84 3.07
CA LYS A 199 -19.27 13.40 4.43
C LYS A 199 -19.43 12.30 5.49
N GLU A 200 -20.35 11.36 5.27
CA GLU A 200 -20.57 10.21 6.16
C GLU A 200 -19.31 9.37 6.29
N PHE A 201 -18.72 8.95 5.15
CA PHE A 201 -17.49 8.17 5.15
C PHE A 201 -16.35 8.88 5.90
N LEU A 202 -16.07 10.15 5.58
CA LEU A 202 -14.98 10.89 6.21
C LEU A 202 -15.19 11.05 7.73
N THR A 203 -16.42 11.26 8.17
CA THR A 203 -16.77 11.36 9.59
C THR A 203 -16.54 10.04 10.32
N LEU A 204 -17.03 8.94 9.75
CA LEU A 204 -16.87 7.60 10.34
C LEU A 204 -15.42 7.14 10.30
N ARG A 205 -14.67 7.45 9.24
CA ARG A 205 -13.25 7.12 9.15
C ARG A 205 -12.42 7.89 10.19
N ALA A 206 -12.73 9.16 10.41
CA ALA A 206 -12.12 9.94 11.48
C ALA A 206 -12.42 9.35 12.88
N LYS A 207 -13.63 8.81 13.09
CA LYS A 207 -13.98 8.07 14.32
C LYS A 207 -13.18 6.78 14.43
N ALA A 208 -13.06 6.01 13.33
CA ALA A 208 -12.35 4.74 13.27
C ALA A 208 -10.85 4.90 13.63
N PHE A 209 -10.19 5.94 13.16
CA PHE A 209 -8.81 6.25 13.54
C PHE A 209 -8.60 6.43 15.04
N LEU A 210 -9.62 6.91 15.75
CA LEU A 210 -9.55 7.13 17.20
C LEU A 210 -10.01 5.93 18.03
N SER A 211 -10.93 5.12 17.48
CA SER A 211 -11.50 3.96 18.18
C SER A 211 -10.77 2.64 17.86
N ASN A 212 -10.00 2.58 16.79
CA ASN A 212 -9.40 1.36 16.23
C ASN A 212 -10.43 0.35 15.69
N ASP A 213 -11.69 0.77 15.50
CA ASP A 213 -12.77 -0.02 14.89
C ASP A 213 -13.14 0.58 13.54
N TYR A 214 -12.88 -0.16 12.47
CA TYR A 214 -13.04 0.31 11.09
C TYR A 214 -14.36 -0.14 10.44
N TYR A 215 -15.15 -1.01 11.09
CA TYR A 215 -16.32 -1.65 10.48
C TYR A 215 -17.32 -0.65 9.90
N GLU A 216 -17.81 0.30 10.71
CA GLU A 216 -18.81 1.28 10.26
C GLU A 216 -18.29 2.15 9.11
N SER A 217 -17.03 2.53 9.16
CA SER A 217 -16.41 3.34 8.11
C SER A 217 -16.17 2.57 6.82
N ASP A 218 -15.88 1.28 6.89
CA ASP A 218 -15.75 0.43 5.70
C ASP A 218 -17.12 0.17 5.05
N VAL A 219 -18.19 0.00 5.85
CA VAL A 219 -19.56 -0.04 5.34
C VAL A 219 -19.94 1.26 4.63
N ALA A 220 -19.59 2.42 5.20
CA ALA A 220 -19.83 3.71 4.56
C ALA A 220 -19.00 3.87 3.27
N TRP A 221 -17.75 3.39 3.25
CA TRP A 221 -16.92 3.36 2.05
C TRP A 221 -17.53 2.53 0.94
N MET A 222 -18.08 1.36 1.26
CA MET A 222 -18.77 0.52 0.27
C MET A 222 -19.97 1.23 -0.37
N LYS A 223 -20.71 2.03 0.41
CA LYS A 223 -21.90 2.78 -0.01
C LYS A 223 -21.58 4.14 -0.64
N MET A 224 -20.34 4.60 -0.54
CA MET A 224 -19.97 5.94 -0.98
C MET A 224 -20.24 6.14 -2.47
N ASP A 225 -20.97 7.22 -2.78
CA ASP A 225 -21.28 7.67 -4.13
C ASP A 225 -20.93 9.17 -4.24
N SER A 226 -19.71 9.44 -4.66
CA SER A 226 -19.12 10.77 -4.72
C SER A 226 -18.18 10.89 -5.92
N PRO A 227 -18.03 12.09 -6.53
CA PRO A 227 -16.99 12.36 -7.51
C PRO A 227 -15.57 12.15 -6.97
N ILE A 228 -15.37 12.39 -5.67
CA ILE A 228 -14.11 12.08 -4.98
C ILE A 228 -14.27 10.67 -4.37
N ASP A 229 -13.44 9.72 -4.80
CA ASP A 229 -13.35 8.40 -4.18
C ASP A 229 -12.07 8.34 -3.32
N VAL A 230 -12.22 8.03 -2.03
CA VAL A 230 -11.12 8.04 -1.07
C VAL A 230 -11.05 6.70 -0.38
N THR A 231 -9.89 6.07 -0.49
CA THR A 231 -9.51 4.93 0.34
C THR A 231 -8.40 5.42 1.26
N ILE A 232 -8.58 5.35 2.59
CA ILE A 232 -7.60 5.82 3.57
C ILE A 232 -7.72 5.00 4.85
N GLY A 233 -6.65 4.30 5.24
CA GLY A 233 -6.65 3.44 6.41
C GLY A 233 -5.59 2.35 6.36
N PRO A 234 -5.62 1.41 7.33
CA PRO A 234 -4.74 0.23 7.34
C PRO A 234 -5.41 -0.91 6.57
N TYR A 235 -4.80 -1.35 5.47
CA TYR A 235 -5.40 -2.37 4.61
C TYR A 235 -4.44 -3.51 4.26
N GLU A 236 -3.29 -3.23 3.65
CA GLU A 236 -2.43 -4.25 3.08
C GLU A 236 -1.48 -4.88 4.11
N THR A 237 -1.33 -6.20 4.07
CA THR A 237 -0.53 -6.95 5.06
C THR A 237 0.83 -7.41 4.53
N TYR A 238 1.19 -7.05 3.30
CA TYR A 238 2.41 -7.52 2.63
C TYR A 238 3.70 -7.10 3.34
N ASN A 239 3.68 -5.97 4.06
CA ASN A 239 4.86 -5.50 4.81
C ASN A 239 5.14 -6.32 6.07
N ASP A 240 4.16 -7.05 6.59
CA ASP A 240 4.34 -8.07 7.61
C ASP A 240 4.71 -9.41 6.97
N GLU A 241 5.96 -9.55 6.53
CA GLU A 241 6.48 -10.78 5.94
C GLU A 241 6.66 -11.89 6.99
N LEU A 242 6.55 -11.55 8.29
CA LEU A 242 6.69 -12.53 9.37
C LEU A 242 5.45 -13.41 9.50
N PHE A 243 4.24 -12.82 9.47
CA PHE A 243 2.98 -13.56 9.63
C PHE A 243 1.88 -13.15 8.66
N GLY A 244 1.94 -11.98 8.06
CA GLY A 244 0.87 -11.42 7.25
C GLY A 244 -0.35 -10.96 8.07
N TYR A 245 -0.17 -10.64 9.35
CA TYR A 245 -1.27 -10.26 10.25
C TYR A 245 -1.51 -8.75 10.32
N LYS A 246 -0.47 -7.93 10.12
CA LYS A 246 -0.49 -6.50 10.44
C LYS A 246 -0.71 -5.65 9.20
N ALA A 247 -1.75 -4.82 9.25
CA ALA A 247 -2.11 -3.97 8.14
C ALA A 247 -1.27 -2.68 8.12
N ALA A 248 -0.67 -2.39 6.96
CA ALA A 248 0.01 -1.14 6.70
C ALA A 248 -0.98 -0.02 6.35
N PHE A 249 -0.66 1.21 6.74
CA PHE A 249 -1.46 2.37 6.38
C PHE A 249 -1.16 2.83 4.95
N GLU A 250 -2.23 3.15 4.24
CA GLU A 250 -2.18 3.70 2.89
C GLU A 250 -3.33 4.68 2.64
N ALA A 251 -3.19 5.48 1.60
CA ALA A 251 -4.30 6.25 1.08
C ALA A 251 -4.24 6.37 -0.44
N TYR A 252 -5.41 6.22 -1.07
CA TYR A 252 -5.67 6.57 -2.46
C TYR A 252 -6.72 7.68 -2.49
N VAL A 253 -6.32 8.85 -2.95
CA VAL A 253 -7.23 9.97 -3.19
C VAL A 253 -7.44 10.08 -4.69
N THR A 254 -8.66 9.86 -5.14
CA THR A 254 -8.96 9.67 -6.55
C THR A 254 -10.21 10.43 -6.97
N LEU A 255 -10.38 10.66 -8.27
CA LEU A 255 -11.63 11.14 -8.88
C LEU A 255 -12.23 10.05 -9.76
N ARG A 256 -13.54 9.87 -9.65
CA ARG A 256 -14.29 8.89 -10.45
C ARG A 256 -14.25 9.23 -11.93
N ASP A 257 -14.17 8.19 -12.76
CA ASP A 257 -14.38 8.26 -14.20
C ASP A 257 -15.65 7.46 -14.55
N ASP A 258 -16.80 8.14 -14.43
CA ASP A 258 -18.11 7.52 -14.66
C ASP A 258 -18.30 7.07 -16.11
N ARG A 259 -17.62 7.72 -17.06
CA ARG A 259 -17.67 7.36 -18.48
C ARG A 259 -17.03 5.98 -18.70
N GLU A 260 -15.85 5.76 -18.12
CA GLU A 260 -15.16 4.46 -18.22
C GLU A 260 -15.89 3.38 -17.42
N ALA A 261 -16.41 3.72 -16.22
CA ALA A 261 -17.21 2.79 -15.43
C ALA A 261 -18.45 2.30 -16.19
N ALA A 262 -19.10 3.16 -16.99
CA ALA A 262 -20.24 2.78 -17.82
C ALA A 262 -19.87 1.81 -18.94
N LYS A 263 -18.69 1.94 -19.56
CA LYS A 263 -18.17 0.98 -20.54
C LYS A 263 -17.98 -0.40 -19.91
N LEU A 264 -17.37 -0.46 -18.74
CA LEU A 264 -17.15 -1.73 -18.02
C LEU A 264 -18.43 -2.40 -17.57
N LYS A 265 -19.49 -1.64 -17.31
CA LYS A 265 -20.81 -2.22 -17.01
C LYS A 265 -21.35 -3.05 -18.18
N ALA A 266 -21.16 -2.62 -19.42
CA ALA A 266 -21.55 -3.39 -20.60
C ALA A 266 -20.84 -4.75 -20.67
N PHE A 267 -19.57 -4.84 -20.25
CA PHE A 267 -18.87 -6.11 -20.13
C PHE A 267 -19.39 -6.96 -18.97
N ALA A 268 -19.77 -6.34 -17.85
CA ALA A 268 -20.29 -7.06 -16.69
C ALA A 268 -21.54 -7.89 -17.03
N ASP A 269 -22.39 -7.38 -17.91
CA ASP A 269 -23.60 -8.07 -18.36
C ASP A 269 -23.31 -9.32 -19.22
N HIS A 270 -22.10 -9.45 -19.78
CA HIS A 270 -21.65 -10.57 -20.60
C HIS A 270 -20.61 -11.48 -19.91
N LEU A 271 -20.23 -11.21 -18.68
CA LEU A 271 -19.15 -11.93 -18.01
C LEU A 271 -19.39 -13.44 -17.89
N GLN A 272 -20.64 -13.88 -17.67
CA GLN A 272 -20.96 -15.30 -17.63
C GLN A 272 -20.79 -15.97 -19.02
N GLU A 273 -21.15 -15.25 -20.08
CA GLU A 273 -20.93 -15.72 -21.46
C GLU A 273 -19.45 -15.82 -21.79
N ILE A 274 -18.67 -14.81 -21.39
CA ILE A 274 -17.20 -14.80 -21.53
C ILE A 274 -16.58 -15.97 -20.75
N GLU A 275 -16.96 -16.18 -19.47
CA GLU A 275 -16.50 -17.29 -18.64
C GLU A 275 -16.79 -18.65 -19.29
N ASN A 276 -17.99 -18.82 -19.81
CA ASN A 276 -18.41 -20.06 -20.47
C ASN A 276 -17.61 -20.34 -21.75
N ASN A 277 -17.05 -19.31 -22.38
CA ASN A 277 -16.28 -19.41 -23.64
C ASN A 277 -14.76 -19.32 -23.43
N LEU A 278 -14.27 -19.30 -22.22
CA LEU A 278 -12.82 -19.31 -21.96
C LEU A 278 -12.17 -20.54 -22.62
N PRO A 279 -10.96 -20.39 -23.21
CA PRO A 279 -10.25 -21.49 -23.89
C PRO A 279 -9.58 -22.44 -22.88
N MET A 280 -10.39 -23.04 -22.01
CA MET A 280 -9.97 -24.01 -20.99
C MET A 280 -11.02 -25.10 -20.83
N ASP A 281 -10.62 -26.23 -20.19
CA ASP A 281 -11.56 -27.32 -19.89
C ASP A 281 -12.73 -26.81 -19.03
N ALA A 282 -13.96 -27.29 -19.35
CA ALA A 282 -15.19 -26.89 -18.67
C ALA A 282 -15.15 -27.08 -17.15
N LYS A 283 -14.38 -28.07 -16.63
CA LYS A 283 -14.20 -28.35 -15.19
C LYS A 283 -13.52 -27.20 -14.42
N TYR A 284 -12.82 -26.31 -15.12
CA TYR A 284 -12.15 -25.15 -14.52
C TYR A 284 -12.93 -23.84 -14.70
N ARG A 285 -14.01 -23.85 -15.51
CA ARG A 285 -14.87 -22.69 -15.68
C ARG A 285 -15.82 -22.57 -14.51
N ASN A 286 -16.12 -21.33 -14.10
CA ASN A 286 -17.11 -21.10 -13.05
C ASN A 286 -18.53 -21.17 -13.66
N PRO A 287 -19.33 -22.20 -13.32
CA PRO A 287 -20.65 -22.39 -13.91
C PRO A 287 -21.64 -21.27 -13.54
N LYS A 288 -21.37 -20.54 -12.47
CA LYS A 288 -22.19 -19.43 -12.00
C LYS A 288 -21.32 -18.39 -11.32
N LEU A 289 -21.00 -17.34 -12.05
CA LEU A 289 -20.37 -16.16 -11.49
C LEU A 289 -21.31 -15.53 -10.45
N GLY A 290 -20.82 -15.24 -9.25
CA GLY A 290 -21.58 -14.50 -8.27
C GLY A 290 -21.88 -13.08 -8.77
N ALA A 291 -22.78 -12.36 -8.09
CA ALA A 291 -22.98 -10.94 -8.36
C ALA A 291 -21.65 -10.22 -8.21
N LEU A 292 -21.07 -9.79 -9.32
CA LEU A 292 -19.81 -9.05 -9.32
C LEU A 292 -20.08 -7.63 -8.82
N ALA A 293 -19.38 -7.24 -7.78
CA ALA A 293 -19.37 -5.84 -7.40
C ALA A 293 -18.86 -5.00 -8.60
N PRO A 294 -19.52 -3.88 -8.90
CA PRO A 294 -19.14 -3.05 -10.04
C PRO A 294 -17.67 -2.59 -9.88
N ILE A 295 -16.94 -2.63 -10.98
CA ILE A 295 -15.58 -2.08 -11.02
C ILE A 295 -15.70 -0.56 -10.98
N ARG A 296 -15.04 0.05 -10.02
CA ARG A 296 -14.93 1.49 -9.90
C ARG A 296 -13.70 1.96 -10.66
N VAL A 297 -13.88 2.69 -11.76
CA VAL A 297 -12.78 3.32 -12.50
C VAL A 297 -12.54 4.71 -11.92
N VAL A 298 -11.29 4.98 -11.59
CA VAL A 298 -10.90 6.26 -10.98
C VAL A 298 -9.57 6.76 -11.56
N ASN A 299 -9.35 8.07 -11.46
CA ASN A 299 -8.08 8.72 -11.75
C ASN A 299 -7.41 9.13 -10.44
N GLU A 300 -6.22 8.64 -10.19
CA GLU A 300 -5.43 8.92 -9.01
C GLU A 300 -4.97 10.39 -9.00
N VAL A 301 -5.29 11.11 -7.93
CA VAL A 301 -4.75 12.44 -7.62
C VAL A 301 -3.49 12.28 -6.75
N LEU A 302 -3.54 11.39 -5.77
CA LEU A 302 -2.44 11.10 -4.85
C LEU A 302 -2.59 9.69 -4.28
N ALA A 303 -1.49 8.93 -4.27
CA ALA A 303 -1.36 7.76 -3.41
C ALA A 303 -0.23 7.98 -2.38
N THR A 304 -0.42 7.48 -1.17
CA THR A 304 0.53 7.60 -0.05
C THR A 304 0.60 6.31 0.76
N GLY A 305 1.58 6.24 1.64
CA GLY A 305 1.81 5.05 2.45
C GLY A 305 2.18 3.85 1.56
N ASP A 306 1.62 2.69 1.88
CA ASP A 306 1.89 1.46 1.13
C ASP A 306 1.48 1.58 -0.35
N GLY A 307 0.39 2.28 -0.66
CA GLY A 307 -0.07 2.53 -2.04
C GLY A 307 0.93 3.30 -2.92
N SER A 308 1.94 3.93 -2.33
CA SER A 308 3.02 4.63 -3.05
C SER A 308 4.42 4.04 -2.79
N HIS A 309 4.50 2.89 -2.14
CA HIS A 309 5.73 2.19 -1.83
C HIS A 309 6.24 1.40 -3.05
N GLY A 310 7.44 1.70 -3.51
CA GLY A 310 8.07 0.98 -4.63
C GLY A 310 7.28 1.07 -5.94
N VAL A 311 6.91 -0.09 -6.50
CA VAL A 311 6.14 -0.18 -7.74
C VAL A 311 4.68 0.17 -7.50
N ARG A 312 4.17 1.17 -8.22
CA ARG A 312 2.82 1.70 -8.04
C ARG A 312 1.72 0.65 -8.24
N THR A 313 0.77 0.61 -7.33
CA THR A 313 -0.46 -0.15 -7.45
C THR A 313 -1.29 0.32 -8.64
N ALA A 314 -1.86 -0.61 -9.40
CA ALA A 314 -2.69 -0.31 -10.58
C ALA A 314 -4.19 -0.53 -10.33
N ALA A 315 -4.52 -1.37 -9.36
CA ALA A 315 -5.88 -1.69 -8.92
C ALA A 315 -5.83 -2.33 -7.54
N PHE A 316 -6.94 -2.26 -6.79
CA PHE A 316 -7.08 -2.92 -5.51
C PHE A 316 -8.51 -3.41 -5.28
N ASN A 317 -8.68 -4.34 -4.36
CA ASN A 317 -9.97 -4.93 -4.00
C ASN A 317 -10.12 -4.94 -2.47
N LEU A 318 -11.07 -4.18 -1.94
CA LEU A 318 -11.32 -3.98 -0.52
C LEU A 318 -12.82 -4.03 -0.20
N PRO A 319 -13.24 -4.14 1.06
CA PRO A 319 -12.43 -4.23 2.28
C PRO A 319 -11.90 -5.65 2.54
N ASN A 320 -11.04 -5.78 3.56
CA ASN A 320 -10.53 -7.07 4.04
C ASN A 320 -11.39 -7.67 5.17
N ASP A 321 -12.39 -6.96 5.68
CA ASP A 321 -13.29 -7.46 6.71
C ASP A 321 -14.28 -8.47 6.12
N GLU A 322 -14.09 -9.74 6.44
CA GLU A 322 -14.93 -10.85 5.96
C GLU A 322 -16.43 -10.66 6.26
N ARG A 323 -16.79 -9.94 7.33
CA ARG A 323 -18.20 -9.65 7.68
C ARG A 323 -18.82 -8.73 6.63
N ILE A 324 -18.06 -7.76 6.14
CA ILE A 324 -18.50 -6.81 5.10
C ILE A 324 -18.51 -7.51 3.75
N VAL A 325 -17.44 -8.25 3.42
CA VAL A 325 -17.37 -9.01 2.16
C VAL A 325 -18.55 -9.97 2.04
N LYS A 326 -18.91 -10.68 3.10
CA LYS A 326 -20.06 -11.59 3.13
C LYS A 326 -21.40 -10.87 2.98
N ALA A 327 -21.54 -9.68 3.55
CA ALA A 327 -22.81 -8.93 3.56
C ALA A 327 -23.01 -8.06 2.30
N MET A 328 -21.94 -7.50 1.74
CA MET A 328 -22.00 -6.47 0.70
C MET A 328 -21.09 -6.74 -0.51
N GLY A 329 -20.27 -7.80 -0.47
CA GLY A 329 -19.22 -8.03 -1.45
C GLY A 329 -18.01 -7.14 -1.23
N SER A 330 -17.20 -6.95 -2.28
CA SER A 330 -16.01 -6.10 -2.26
C SER A 330 -16.07 -5.07 -3.38
N LYS A 331 -15.44 -3.92 -3.19
CA LYS A 331 -15.29 -2.87 -4.19
C LYS A 331 -13.95 -3.05 -4.91
N ARG A 332 -14.00 -3.19 -6.22
CA ARG A 332 -12.83 -3.24 -7.09
C ARG A 332 -12.56 -1.87 -7.65
N VAL A 333 -11.37 -1.35 -7.40
CA VAL A 333 -10.98 0.00 -7.85
C VAL A 333 -9.85 -0.13 -8.86
N MET A 334 -10.02 0.45 -10.04
CA MET A 334 -9.01 0.51 -11.11
C MET A 334 -8.49 1.94 -11.25
N LEU A 335 -7.18 2.10 -11.12
CA LEU A 335 -6.48 3.39 -11.23
C LEU A 335 -6.12 3.63 -12.71
N LYS A 336 -7.05 4.19 -13.49
CA LYS A 336 -6.95 4.32 -14.96
C LYS A 336 -5.69 5.05 -15.40
N ASN A 337 -5.42 6.24 -14.83
CA ASN A 337 -4.25 7.03 -15.21
C ASN A 337 -2.91 6.39 -14.80
N VAL A 338 -2.90 5.59 -13.75
CA VAL A 338 -1.72 4.77 -13.38
C VAL A 338 -1.54 3.62 -14.37
N GLN A 339 -2.62 2.94 -14.76
CA GLN A 339 -2.57 1.89 -15.77
C GLN A 339 -2.13 2.44 -17.14
N GLN A 340 -2.62 3.63 -17.52
CA GLN A 340 -2.19 4.32 -18.73
C GLN A 340 -0.68 4.59 -18.69
N ALA A 341 -0.17 5.14 -17.59
CA ALA A 341 1.26 5.38 -17.43
C ALA A 341 2.09 4.08 -17.51
N LYS A 342 1.60 2.97 -16.92
CA LYS A 342 2.25 1.65 -17.03
C LYS A 342 2.21 1.12 -18.47
N PHE A 343 1.11 1.30 -19.17
CA PHE A 343 1.01 0.93 -20.58
C PHE A 343 2.04 1.69 -21.41
N GLU A 344 2.04 3.01 -21.36
CA GLU A 344 2.92 3.88 -22.14
C GLU A 344 4.42 3.66 -21.84
N LYS A 345 4.76 3.41 -20.57
CA LYS A 345 6.18 3.28 -20.14
C LYS A 345 6.73 1.86 -20.24
N ASN A 346 5.89 0.85 -20.11
CA ASN A 346 6.33 -0.55 -20.04
C ASN A 346 5.69 -1.42 -21.11
N LEU A 347 4.36 -1.51 -21.15
CA LEU A 347 3.69 -2.53 -21.98
C LEU A 347 3.76 -2.21 -23.46
N GLU A 348 3.50 -0.98 -23.86
CA GLU A 348 3.59 -0.54 -25.25
C GLU A 348 5.00 -0.71 -25.83
N PRO A 349 6.10 -0.24 -25.18
CA PRO A 349 7.44 -0.49 -25.68
C PRO A 349 7.81 -1.98 -25.79
N ILE A 350 7.32 -2.82 -24.90
CA ILE A 350 7.54 -4.28 -24.96
C ILE A 350 6.74 -4.85 -26.15
N ALA A 351 5.45 -4.52 -26.26
CA ALA A 351 4.60 -5.00 -27.33
C ALA A 351 5.15 -4.62 -28.72
N ARG A 352 5.65 -3.40 -28.88
CA ARG A 352 6.29 -2.95 -30.13
C ARG A 352 7.56 -3.72 -30.49
N ARG A 353 8.21 -4.35 -29.55
CA ARG A 353 9.39 -5.23 -29.81
C ARG A 353 9.03 -6.66 -30.15
N VAL A 354 7.91 -7.18 -29.63
CA VAL A 354 7.57 -8.59 -29.74
C VAL A 354 6.47 -8.88 -30.78
N LEU A 355 5.60 -7.91 -31.05
CA LEU A 355 4.52 -8.06 -32.03
C LEU A 355 4.98 -7.78 -33.44
N ALA A 356 4.42 -8.51 -34.42
CA ALA A 356 4.61 -8.21 -35.84
C ALA A 356 4.03 -6.82 -36.17
N ALA A 357 4.58 -6.15 -37.18
CA ALA A 357 4.16 -4.79 -37.57
C ALA A 357 2.64 -4.70 -37.91
N ALA A 358 2.05 -5.77 -38.44
CA ALA A 358 0.62 -5.86 -38.72
C ALA A 358 -0.23 -5.79 -37.43
N ASP A 359 0.25 -6.39 -36.34
CA ASP A 359 -0.47 -6.48 -35.06
C ASP A 359 -0.26 -5.23 -34.19
N GLN A 360 0.66 -4.33 -34.59
CA GLN A 360 0.91 -3.08 -33.86
C GLN A 360 -0.04 -1.94 -34.24
N ARG A 361 -0.87 -2.10 -35.28
CA ARG A 361 -1.74 -1.02 -35.81
C ARG A 361 -2.76 -0.53 -34.79
N ASP A 362 -3.33 -1.45 -34.01
CA ASP A 362 -4.38 -1.16 -33.04
C ASP A 362 -3.84 -1.08 -31.60
N LEU A 363 -2.52 -1.02 -31.44
CA LEU A 363 -1.87 -0.93 -30.16
C LEU A 363 -2.07 0.45 -29.53
N SER A 364 -3.07 0.56 -28.68
CA SER A 364 -3.40 1.78 -27.94
C SER A 364 -3.82 1.45 -26.51
N PHE A 365 -3.78 2.47 -25.62
CA PHE A 365 -4.27 2.29 -24.25
C PHE A 365 -5.77 1.97 -24.23
N ASP A 366 -6.58 2.61 -25.08
CA ASP A 366 -8.03 2.36 -25.13
C ASP A 366 -8.38 0.94 -25.57
N ALA A 367 -7.54 0.32 -26.42
CA ALA A 367 -7.71 -1.09 -26.81
C ALA A 367 -7.19 -2.06 -25.72
N PHE A 368 -6.25 -1.62 -24.90
CA PHE A 368 -5.69 -2.39 -23.78
C PHE A 368 -6.59 -2.34 -22.54
N PHE A 369 -7.12 -1.16 -22.21
CA PHE A 369 -7.91 -0.90 -21.00
C PHE A 369 -9.35 -1.39 -21.13
#